data_988b26ba21966ca7094d4a42f0b8262c
#
_entry.id   988b26ba21966ca7094d4a42f0b8262c
#
_cell.length_a   1.000
_cell.length_b   1.000
_cell.length_c   1.000
_cell.angle_alpha   90.00
_cell.angle_beta   90.00
_cell.angle_gamma   90.00
#
_symmetry.space_group_name_H-M   'P 1'
#
loop_
_entity.id
_entity.type
_entity.pdbx_description
1 polymer ?
#
loop_
_entity_poly.entity_id
_entity_poly.type
_entity_poly.pdbx_seq_one_letter_code
_entity_poly.pdbx_strand_id
1 'polypeptide(L)' 'YPVLCTLSANGCTAHVPDFSKIATQAATLDAALLEVKQQIQKALRQYKNPPIPTKQDQIVVPTNSVLVLVKAS' A
#
# COMPACT_ATOMS: atom_id res chain seq x y z
N TYR A 1 -7.16 3.76 0.55
CA TYR A 1 -6.12 3.53 1.56
C TYR A 1 -4.78 4.07 1.07
N PRO A 2 -4.00 4.74 1.92
CA PRO A 2 -2.66 5.17 1.55
C PRO A 2 -1.72 3.96 1.46
N VAL A 3 -0.88 3.96 0.43
CA VAL A 3 0.12 2.91 0.21
C VAL A 3 1.49 3.58 0.15
N LEU A 4 2.40 3.09 0.96
CA LEU A 4 3.77 3.60 0.98
C LEU A 4 4.64 2.71 0.09
N CYS A 5 5.19 3.30 -0.97
CA CYS A 5 6.02 2.59 -1.93
C CYS A 5 7.47 3.02 -1.77
N THR A 6 8.36 2.08 -1.48
CA THR A 6 9.78 2.33 -1.36
C THR A 6 10.49 1.86 -2.62
N LEU A 7 11.17 2.77 -3.29
CA LEU A 7 11.90 2.48 -4.52
C LEU A 7 13.32 2.05 -4.20
N SER A 8 13.79 1.01 -4.89
CA SER A 8 15.14 0.50 -4.73
C SER A 8 15.70 0.08 -6.08
N ALA A 9 17.00 -0.23 -6.13
CA ALA A 9 17.65 -0.68 -7.35
C ALA A 9 17.05 -1.99 -7.88
N ASN A 10 16.44 -2.79 -7.00
CA ASN A 10 15.88 -4.09 -7.35
C ASN A 10 14.37 -4.06 -7.60
N GLY A 11 13.76 -2.88 -7.58
CA GLY A 11 12.34 -2.77 -7.82
C GLY A 11 11.65 -1.86 -6.82
N CYS A 12 10.37 -2.14 -6.57
CA CYS A 12 9.52 -1.35 -5.68
C CYS A 12 8.89 -2.25 -4.62
N THR A 13 8.97 -1.84 -3.35
CA THR A 13 8.27 -2.50 -2.25
C THR A 13 7.13 -1.60 -1.80
N ALA A 14 5.92 -2.13 -1.80
CA ALA A 14 4.74 -1.39 -1.38
C ALA A 14 4.17 -2.03 -0.11
N HIS A 15 3.76 -1.16 0.84
CA HIS A 15 3.05 -1.66 2.01
C HIS A 15 1.95 -0.69 2.42
N VAL A 16 0.96 -1.21 3.12
CA VAL A 16 -0.21 -0.43 3.53
C VAL A 16 -0.14 -0.24 5.04
N PRO A 17 0.04 0.99 5.53
CA PRO A 17 0.12 1.22 6.98
C PRO A 17 -1.12 0.74 7.74
N ASP A 18 -2.30 0.83 7.14
CA ASP A 18 -3.54 0.39 7.79
C ASP A 18 -3.71 -1.13 7.82
N PHE A 19 -2.96 -1.85 6.99
CA PHE A 19 -2.95 -3.31 6.94
C PHE A 19 -1.51 -3.79 7.08
N SER A 20 -1.04 -3.94 8.29
CA SER A 20 0.38 -4.23 8.56
C SER A 20 0.87 -5.53 7.91
N LYS A 21 -0.04 -6.44 7.57
CA LYS A 21 0.31 -7.71 6.92
C LYS A 21 0.39 -7.61 5.40
N ILE A 22 -0.06 -6.49 4.81
CA ILE A 22 -0.02 -6.32 3.37
C ILE A 22 1.29 -5.65 2.98
N ALA A 23 2.13 -6.41 2.30
CA ALA A 23 3.37 -5.91 1.73
C ALA A 23 3.63 -6.67 0.44
N THR A 24 4.11 -5.95 -0.57
CA THR A 24 4.35 -6.56 -1.87
C THR A 24 5.62 -6.01 -2.47
N GLN A 25 6.31 -6.82 -3.27
CA GLN A 25 7.50 -6.41 -4.00
C GLN A 25 7.31 -6.72 -5.47
N ALA A 26 7.62 -5.75 -6.33
CA ALA A 26 7.49 -5.91 -7.77
C ALA A 26 8.60 -5.16 -8.48
N ALA A 27 8.78 -5.45 -9.77
CA ALA A 27 9.84 -4.82 -10.56
C ALA A 27 9.52 -3.35 -10.86
N THR A 28 8.25 -2.99 -10.91
CA THR A 28 7.81 -1.61 -11.21
C THR A 28 6.79 -1.13 -10.19
N LEU A 29 6.64 0.19 -10.11
CA LEU A 29 5.66 0.81 -9.23
C LEU A 29 4.23 0.41 -9.62
N ASP A 30 3.92 0.39 -10.92
CA ASP A 30 2.58 0.05 -11.40
C ASP A 30 2.21 -1.38 -11.03
N ALA A 31 3.14 -2.32 -11.19
CA ALA A 31 2.90 -3.71 -10.82
C ALA A 31 2.68 -3.85 -9.30
N ALA A 32 3.49 -3.16 -8.50
CA ALA A 32 3.34 -3.18 -7.04
C ALA A 32 1.99 -2.63 -6.61
N LEU A 33 1.56 -1.52 -7.20
CA LEU A 33 0.27 -0.91 -6.87
C LEU A 33 -0.90 -1.82 -7.24
N LEU A 34 -0.82 -2.49 -8.39
CA LEU A 34 -1.87 -3.42 -8.81
C LEU A 34 -2.00 -4.58 -7.83
N GLU A 35 -0.89 -5.17 -7.43
CA GLU A 35 -0.89 -6.28 -6.47
C GLU A 35 -1.42 -5.84 -5.10
N VAL A 36 -0.99 -4.67 -4.62
CA VAL A 36 -1.45 -4.14 -3.35
C VAL A 36 -2.95 -3.89 -3.38
N LYS A 37 -3.46 -3.32 -4.48
CA LYS A 37 -4.91 -3.09 -4.63
C LYS A 37 -5.69 -4.40 -4.50
N GLN A 38 -5.22 -5.46 -5.17
CA GLN A 38 -5.85 -6.77 -5.09
C GLN A 38 -5.82 -7.34 -3.66
N GLN A 39 -4.71 -7.16 -2.96
CA GLN A 39 -4.58 -7.62 -1.58
C GLN A 39 -5.49 -6.85 -0.64
N ILE A 40 -5.61 -5.54 -0.82
CA ILE A 40 -6.53 -4.72 -0.02
C ILE A 40 -7.97 -5.17 -0.24
N GLN A 41 -8.38 -5.39 -1.49
CA GLN A 41 -9.72 -5.85 -1.81
C GLN A 41 -10.02 -7.20 -1.15
N LYS A 42 -9.05 -8.11 -1.17
CA LYS A 42 -9.18 -9.41 -0.54
C LYS A 42 -9.31 -9.27 0.99
N ALA A 43 -8.48 -8.41 1.59
CA ALA A 43 -8.53 -8.19 3.03
C ALA A 43 -9.85 -7.58 3.46
N LEU A 44 -10.40 -6.64 2.70
CA LEU A 44 -11.69 -6.01 3.02
C LEU A 44 -12.82 -7.03 3.02
N ARG A 45 -12.75 -8.05 2.18
CA ARG A 45 -13.76 -9.12 2.16
C ARG A 45 -13.69 -10.00 3.42
N GLN A 46 -12.51 -10.10 4.04
CA GLN A 46 -12.30 -10.95 5.20
C GLN A 46 -12.61 -10.24 6.52
N TYR A 47 -12.55 -8.91 6.53
CA TYR A 47 -12.77 -8.12 7.74
C TYR A 47 -14.23 -7.72 7.87
N LYS A 48 -14.82 -7.96 9.04
CA LYS A 48 -16.15 -7.44 9.36
C LYS A 48 -16.12 -5.93 9.54
N ASN A 49 -15.08 -5.43 10.20
CA ASN A 49 -14.88 -4.01 10.45
C ASN A 49 -13.51 -3.61 9.94
N PRO A 50 -13.40 -3.25 8.64
CA PRO A 50 -12.11 -2.87 8.08
C PRO A 50 -11.58 -1.58 8.74
N PRO A 51 -10.26 -1.44 8.84
CA PRO A 51 -9.68 -0.23 9.45
C PRO A 51 -10.02 1.02 8.65
N ILE A 52 -10.14 2.15 9.37
CA ILE A 52 -10.36 3.43 8.73
C ILE A 52 -9.03 3.87 8.10
N PRO A 53 -9.04 4.35 6.83
CA PRO A 53 -7.80 4.80 6.21
C PRO A 53 -7.14 5.93 6.98
N THR A 54 -5.83 5.83 7.18
CA THR A 54 -5.05 6.90 7.81
C THR A 54 -4.96 8.09 6.86
N LYS A 55 -5.03 9.30 7.41
CA LYS A 55 -4.89 10.51 6.59
C LYS A 55 -3.45 10.63 6.09
N GLN A 56 -3.29 11.13 4.87
CA GLN A 56 -1.98 11.28 4.23
C GLN A 56 -1.01 12.12 5.05
N ASP A 57 -1.48 13.20 5.65
CA ASP A 57 -0.65 14.11 6.41
C ASP A 57 -0.12 13.51 7.72
N GLN A 58 -0.66 12.39 8.15
CA GLN A 58 -0.21 11.67 9.34
C GLN A 58 0.85 10.61 9.03
N ILE A 59 1.14 10.40 7.76
CA ILE A 59 2.11 9.37 7.34
C ILE A 59 3.43 10.03 6.98
N VAL A 60 4.51 9.57 7.63
CA VAL A 60 5.86 10.03 7.33
C VAL A 60 6.36 9.27 6.09
N VAL A 61 6.73 10.02 5.05
CA VAL A 61 7.24 9.44 3.81
C VAL A 61 8.76 9.56 3.80
N PRO A 62 9.51 8.44 3.85
CA PRO A 62 10.96 8.47 3.74
C PRO A 62 11.45 9.02 2.39
N THR A 63 12.71 9.41 2.32
CA THR A 63 13.30 10.08 1.14
C THR A 63 13.15 9.25 -0.14
N ASN A 64 13.29 7.93 -0.04
CA ASN A 64 13.22 7.04 -1.21
C ASN A 64 11.85 6.40 -1.39
N SER A 65 10.81 7.03 -0.83
CA SER A 65 9.46 6.46 -0.85
C SER A 65 8.47 7.44 -1.45
N VAL A 66 7.37 6.88 -1.97
CA VAL A 66 6.25 7.63 -2.55
C VAL A 66 4.98 7.18 -1.87
N LEU A 67 4.13 8.14 -1.50
CA LEU A 67 2.81 7.84 -0.94
C LEU A 67 1.77 7.90 -2.06
N VAL A 68 1.03 6.81 -2.25
CA VAL A 68 0.01 6.70 -3.28
C VAL A 68 -1.31 6.34 -2.63
N LEU A 69 -2.39 7.00 -3.05
CA LEU A 69 -3.73 6.63 -2.60
C LEU A 69 -4.31 5.58 -3.53
N VAL A 70 -4.71 4.45 -2.96
CA VAL A 70 -5.31 3.35 -3.71
C VAL A 70 -6.78 3.23 -3.31
N LYS A 71 -7.65 3.27 -4.30
CA LYS A 71 -9.07 3.02 -4.09
C LYS A 71 -9.31 1.52 -4.12
N ALA A 72 -9.87 1.00 -3.04
CA ALA A 72 -10.09 -0.44 -2.91
C ALA A 72 -11.53 -0.87 -3.21
N SER A 73 -12.40 0.08 -3.46
CA SER A 73 -13.81 -0.21 -3.73
C SER A 73 -14.16 -0.09 -5.20
#